data_7aaf869fe5ab6731511955cbd66c996f
#
_entry.id   7aaf869fe5ab6731511955cbd66c996f
#
_cell.length_a   1.000
_cell.length_b   1.000
_cell.length_c   1.000
_cell.angle_alpha   90.00
_cell.angle_beta   90.00
_cell.angle_gamma   90.00
#
_symmetry.space_group_name_H-M   'P 1'
#
loop_
_entity.id
_entity.type
_entity.pdbx_description
1 polymer ?
#
loop_
_entity_poly.entity_id
_entity_poly.type
_entity_poly.pdbx_seq_one_letter_code
_entity_poly.pdbx_strand_id
1 'polypeptide(L)'
;MKIKIPEKSLVLLVGSSGSGKSTFAAQHFLPTEVVSSDVCRGLVCDDENDQKATASAFELLHFMVGIRLRNRRLTVVDATNLRTEDRKSLRRLASDHDTLCSAILFDTPRQLCKDRNAQRPDRQFSARVIDRHSSLLRQSIKSIKKEKFHRIFRLTPQDTEDLLVERTKLWCDKSELTGPFDIIGDLHGCGGELEQLLADLGYQNLQHPQGRTLVFLGDITDRGPRNLDCLNLVRRAVELGGLCVCGNHDNKLKRYLEGRKLTIGHGLAETVAELDSLSDEEKAGYRSFLDSLISHYVLDGGNLVVAHAGLKEEYHGKASGRVRSFCMYGDITGESDEFGFPVRLDWAAHYRGEAHVVYGHTPIPEAEWLNRTINIDTGCVFGGKLTALRYPEMEIVQVPAAETYYEPARRAPQPTLRGDEDLKLSDVSEKQIVNTRWIPNITLSPQLTAAALETVSRYTVSPEWLIYLPPTMSPCSTSLRDDYLEYPTEAFEFYAKQECPRVVLQEKHMGSRAVFYLKRSGEGRCLTRTGRPFFQATLEKELVASLLQTLEESRFWTERRTDFAIIDAELMPWSAKARALLEQQYGAVGAAASAVLPEAIQNLESCSSDEVQELL
;
A
#
# COMPACT_ATOMS: atom_id res chain seq x y z
N MET A 1 16.98 4.18 36.63
CA MET A 1 15.68 4.17 35.91
C MET A 1 15.85 3.55 34.52
N LYS A 2 14.83 2.85 33.97
CA LYS A 2 14.90 2.25 32.62
C LYS A 2 13.74 2.75 31.75
N ILE A 3 14.04 3.26 30.58
CA ILE A 3 13.03 3.66 29.57
C ILE A 3 13.18 2.81 28.32
N LYS A 4 12.03 2.40 27.75
CA LYS A 4 11.97 1.56 26.55
C LYS A 4 11.54 2.38 25.36
N ILE A 5 12.36 2.41 24.31
CA ILE A 5 12.12 3.18 23.07
C ILE A 5 12.13 2.20 21.90
N PRO A 6 11.08 2.20 21.05
CA PRO A 6 11.07 1.35 19.85
C PRO A 6 12.19 1.74 18.89
N GLU A 7 12.89 0.73 18.33
CA GLU A 7 14.02 0.92 17.39
C GLU A 7 13.67 1.72 16.14
N LYS A 8 12.41 1.68 15.74
CA LYS A 8 11.88 2.35 14.55
C LYS A 8 10.87 3.39 15.00
N SER A 9 11.33 4.48 15.63
CA SER A 9 10.45 5.51 16.19
C SER A 9 11.04 6.91 16.10
N LEU A 10 10.19 7.90 16.29
CA LEU A 10 10.56 9.29 16.49
C LEU A 10 10.54 9.62 17.98
N VAL A 11 11.60 10.22 18.48
CA VAL A 11 11.73 10.68 19.86
C VAL A 11 11.90 12.19 19.89
N LEU A 12 11.02 12.90 20.59
CA LEU A 12 11.14 14.34 20.80
C LEU A 12 11.72 14.61 22.18
N LEU A 13 12.87 15.28 22.24
CA LEU A 13 13.38 15.82 23.49
C LEU A 13 12.66 17.14 23.75
N VAL A 14 12.09 17.31 24.93
CA VAL A 14 11.30 18.48 25.30
C VAL A 14 11.87 19.09 26.58
N GLY A 15 12.29 20.35 26.52
CA GLY A 15 12.84 21.01 27.73
C GLY A 15 13.48 22.36 27.43
N SER A 16 13.72 23.14 28.50
CA SER A 16 14.35 24.45 28.43
C SER A 16 15.79 24.37 27.91
N SER A 17 16.32 25.46 27.39
CA SER A 17 17.77 25.57 27.20
C SER A 17 18.51 25.38 28.52
N GLY A 18 19.62 24.62 28.52
CA GLY A 18 20.34 24.25 29.74
C GLY A 18 19.73 23.08 30.54
N SER A 19 18.66 22.43 30.06
CA SER A 19 18.03 21.32 30.77
C SER A 19 18.77 19.96 30.64
N GLY A 20 19.80 19.87 29.79
CA GLY A 20 20.60 18.65 29.63
C GLY A 20 20.21 17.78 28.44
N LYS A 21 19.30 18.22 27.55
CA LYS A 21 18.82 17.47 26.37
C LYS A 21 19.96 16.96 25.47
N SER A 22 20.82 17.86 25.03
CA SER A 22 21.89 17.52 24.08
C SER A 22 22.94 16.59 24.70
N THR A 23 23.24 16.76 26.00
CA THR A 23 24.09 15.85 26.75
C THR A 23 23.47 14.45 26.82
N PHE A 24 22.20 14.39 27.15
CA PHE A 24 21.43 13.13 27.17
C PHE A 24 21.40 12.48 25.79
N ALA A 25 21.15 13.24 24.72
CA ALA A 25 21.17 12.76 23.36
C ALA A 25 22.52 12.13 23.01
N ALA A 26 23.62 12.83 23.30
CA ALA A 26 24.97 12.35 23.03
C ALA A 26 25.37 11.10 23.84
N GLN A 27 24.82 10.93 25.05
CA GLN A 27 25.11 9.76 25.90
C GLN A 27 24.35 8.50 25.49
N HIS A 28 23.12 8.65 24.96
CA HIS A 28 22.22 7.51 24.78
C HIS A 28 21.90 7.18 23.32
N PHE A 29 22.24 8.05 22.37
CA PHE A 29 21.94 7.87 20.95
C PHE A 29 23.17 8.08 20.08
N LEU A 30 23.20 7.42 18.93
CA LEU A 30 24.25 7.64 17.95
C LEU A 30 24.15 9.08 17.37
N PRO A 31 25.28 9.72 17.06
CA PRO A 31 25.25 11.06 16.42
C PRO A 31 24.38 11.10 15.17
N THR A 32 24.33 10.00 14.40
CA THR A 32 23.50 9.86 13.21
C THR A 32 21.99 9.73 13.50
N GLU A 33 21.60 9.40 14.71
CA GLU A 33 20.19 9.29 15.12
C GLU A 33 19.64 10.64 15.57
N VAL A 34 20.51 11.58 15.95
CA VAL A 34 20.13 12.88 16.51
C VAL A 34 20.05 13.93 15.41
N VAL A 35 18.89 14.55 15.28
CA VAL A 35 18.67 15.71 14.42
C VAL A 35 18.48 16.92 15.33
N SER A 36 19.52 17.78 15.40
CA SER A 36 19.55 18.96 16.26
C SER A 36 19.13 20.21 15.50
N SER A 37 18.25 21.02 16.10
CA SER A 37 17.86 22.30 15.54
C SER A 37 19.02 23.30 15.46
N ASP A 38 19.99 23.18 16.35
CA ASP A 38 21.18 24.06 16.36
C ASP A 38 22.14 23.65 15.26
N VAL A 39 22.42 22.35 15.08
CA VAL A 39 23.22 21.83 13.96
C VAL A 39 22.57 22.19 12.62
N CYS A 40 21.25 22.01 12.48
CA CYS A 40 20.55 22.42 11.25
C CYS A 40 20.71 23.92 10.98
N ARG A 41 20.76 24.76 12.02
CA ARG A 41 21.00 26.20 11.88
C ARG A 41 22.40 26.46 11.37
N GLY A 42 23.42 25.82 11.96
CA GLY A 42 24.79 25.90 11.45
C GLY A 42 24.91 25.50 9.98
N LEU A 43 24.21 24.43 9.58
CA LEU A 43 24.22 23.94 8.18
C LEU A 43 23.57 24.91 7.17
N VAL A 44 22.65 25.78 7.60
CA VAL A 44 21.96 26.71 6.68
C VAL A 44 22.54 28.14 6.68
N CYS A 45 23.33 28.51 7.70
CA CYS A 45 23.89 29.89 7.80
C CYS A 45 25.28 29.96 8.43
N ASP A 46 25.99 28.85 8.55
CA ASP A 46 27.35 28.74 9.11
C ASP A 46 27.49 29.25 10.58
N ASP A 47 26.35 29.49 11.27
CA ASP A 47 26.31 29.90 12.67
C ASP A 47 25.13 29.25 13.42
N GLU A 48 25.41 28.33 14.33
CA GLU A 48 24.40 27.68 15.16
C GLU A 48 23.61 28.64 16.06
N ASN A 49 24.11 29.84 16.28
CA ASN A 49 23.55 30.86 17.16
C ASN A 49 22.64 31.88 16.44
N ASP A 50 22.69 31.96 15.12
CA ASP A 50 21.86 32.90 14.36
C ASP A 50 20.36 32.53 14.42
N GLN A 51 19.63 33.24 15.28
CA GLN A 51 18.20 33.04 15.46
C GLN A 51 17.35 33.46 14.24
N LYS A 52 17.90 34.24 13.31
CA LYS A 52 17.23 34.67 12.08
C LYS A 52 17.04 33.49 11.13
N ALA A 53 17.94 32.52 11.13
CA ALA A 53 17.89 31.31 10.31
C ALA A 53 16.97 30.20 10.90
N THR A 54 16.26 30.49 11.99
CA THR A 54 15.44 29.46 12.69
C THR A 54 14.40 28.81 11.79
N ALA A 55 13.73 29.56 10.91
CA ALA A 55 12.72 29.01 10.00
C ALA A 55 13.34 27.98 9.04
N SER A 56 14.42 28.34 8.34
CA SER A 56 15.15 27.46 7.42
C SER A 56 15.77 26.25 8.13
N ALA A 57 16.29 26.45 9.36
CA ALA A 57 16.81 25.36 10.18
C ALA A 57 15.72 24.32 10.52
N PHE A 58 14.50 24.75 10.83
CA PHE A 58 13.38 23.83 11.08
C PHE A 58 12.85 23.17 9.81
N GLU A 59 12.88 23.84 8.67
CA GLU A 59 12.58 23.24 7.37
C GLU A 59 13.55 22.10 7.06
N LEU A 60 14.86 22.33 7.19
CA LEU A 60 15.89 21.30 7.04
C LEU A 60 15.69 20.16 8.05
N LEU A 61 15.40 20.47 9.32
CA LEU A 61 15.15 19.50 10.37
C LEU A 61 13.98 18.58 9.99
N HIS A 62 12.85 19.13 9.55
CA HIS A 62 11.69 18.34 9.13
C HIS A 62 12.01 17.45 7.93
N PHE A 63 12.77 17.98 6.95
CA PHE A 63 13.21 17.22 5.79
C PHE A 63 14.09 16.02 6.20
N MET A 64 15.11 16.24 7.02
CA MET A 64 16.00 15.19 7.53
C MET A 64 15.22 14.14 8.33
N VAL A 65 14.34 14.56 9.22
CA VAL A 65 13.47 13.67 10.00
C VAL A 65 12.61 12.82 9.06
N GLY A 66 11.96 13.43 8.07
CA GLY A 66 11.12 12.73 7.10
C GLY A 66 11.88 11.65 6.33
N ILE A 67 13.07 11.95 5.82
CA ILE A 67 13.93 10.97 5.13
C ILE A 67 14.30 9.81 6.06
N ARG A 68 14.69 10.09 7.29
CA ARG A 68 15.07 9.04 8.26
C ARG A 68 13.91 8.13 8.62
N LEU A 69 12.71 8.69 8.85
CA LEU A 69 11.49 7.91 9.13
C LEU A 69 11.09 7.04 7.93
N ARG A 70 11.20 7.55 6.71
CA ARG A 70 11.00 6.77 5.47
C ARG A 70 11.92 5.57 5.41
N ASN A 71 13.18 5.74 5.81
CA ASN A 71 14.18 4.68 5.88
C ASN A 71 14.10 3.84 7.17
N ARG A 72 13.01 3.95 7.93
CA ARG A 72 12.77 3.18 9.16
C ARG A 72 13.89 3.31 10.20
N ARG A 73 14.48 4.50 10.34
CA ARG A 73 15.57 4.76 11.28
C ARG A 73 15.08 5.46 12.54
N LEU A 74 15.53 4.98 13.71
CA LEU A 74 15.33 5.72 14.95
C LEU A 74 15.83 7.15 14.77
N THR A 75 14.99 8.10 15.13
CA THR A 75 15.29 9.52 14.97
C THR A 75 14.96 10.27 16.25
N VAL A 76 15.90 11.04 16.74
CA VAL A 76 15.77 11.85 17.96
C VAL A 76 15.88 13.32 17.57
N VAL A 77 14.85 14.10 17.88
CA VAL A 77 14.86 15.54 17.63
C VAL A 77 15.34 16.26 18.87
N ASP A 78 16.55 16.84 18.78
CA ASP A 78 17.12 17.70 19.79
C ASP A 78 16.82 19.17 19.50
N ALA A 79 15.69 19.61 20.03
CA ALA A 79 15.22 20.98 20.02
C ALA A 79 14.50 21.28 21.35
N THR A 80 14.13 22.54 21.59
CA THR A 80 13.36 22.84 22.81
C THR A 80 11.99 22.20 22.84
N ASN A 81 11.31 22.11 21.70
CA ASN A 81 10.00 21.48 21.49
C ASN A 81 8.95 21.90 22.53
N LEU A 82 9.01 23.14 23.00
CA LEU A 82 8.19 23.63 24.11
C LEU A 82 6.77 23.98 23.66
N ARG A 83 6.57 24.37 22.41
CA ARG A 83 5.26 24.74 21.90
C ARG A 83 4.52 23.50 21.38
N THR A 84 3.23 23.50 21.57
CA THR A 84 2.35 22.42 21.09
C THR A 84 2.39 22.30 19.55
N GLU A 85 2.49 23.44 18.86
CA GLU A 85 2.54 23.51 17.39
C GLU A 85 3.78 22.80 16.85
N ASP A 86 4.96 23.06 17.44
CA ASP A 86 6.23 22.43 17.04
C ASP A 86 6.13 20.91 17.19
N ARG A 87 5.63 20.44 18.32
CA ARG A 87 5.42 19.00 18.56
C ARG A 87 4.34 18.40 17.65
N LYS A 88 3.28 19.17 17.33
CA LYS A 88 2.21 18.73 16.43
C LYS A 88 2.73 18.48 15.02
N SER A 89 3.58 19.36 14.49
CA SER A 89 4.15 19.18 13.14
C SER A 89 5.02 17.93 13.06
N LEU A 90 5.90 17.69 14.04
CA LEU A 90 6.74 16.50 14.10
C LEU A 90 5.95 15.21 14.33
N ARG A 91 4.91 15.23 15.16
CA ARG A 91 4.01 14.08 15.34
C ARG A 91 3.21 13.78 14.07
N ARG A 92 2.80 14.82 13.33
CA ARG A 92 2.16 14.63 12.02
C ARG A 92 3.11 13.94 11.05
N LEU A 93 4.34 14.40 10.98
CA LEU A 93 5.37 13.78 10.15
C LEU A 93 5.60 12.30 10.52
N ALA A 94 5.64 11.97 11.81
CA ALA A 94 5.70 10.58 12.26
C ALA A 94 4.45 9.77 11.83
N SER A 95 3.26 10.35 11.95
CA SER A 95 2.01 9.73 11.52
C SER A 95 1.95 9.51 10.02
N ASP A 96 2.46 10.45 9.22
CA ASP A 96 2.51 10.34 7.75
C ASP A 96 3.42 9.17 7.30
N HIS A 97 4.38 8.78 8.14
CA HIS A 97 5.27 7.64 7.94
C HIS A 97 4.89 6.38 8.75
N ASP A 98 3.71 6.33 9.36
CA ASP A 98 3.24 5.22 10.20
C ASP A 98 4.22 4.85 11.33
N THR A 99 4.86 5.86 11.90
CA THR A 99 5.91 5.70 12.91
C THR A 99 5.44 6.18 14.27
N LEU A 100 5.77 5.44 15.31
CA LEU A 100 5.46 5.84 16.68
C LEU A 100 6.28 7.05 17.09
N CYS A 101 5.65 7.98 17.80
CA CYS A 101 6.30 9.17 18.33
C CYS A 101 6.24 9.17 19.87
N SER A 102 7.38 9.27 20.51
CA SER A 102 7.53 9.38 21.97
C SER A 102 8.13 10.71 22.37
N ALA A 103 7.84 11.18 23.57
CA ALA A 103 8.41 12.40 24.13
C ALA A 103 9.20 12.12 25.40
N ILE A 104 10.36 12.74 25.53
CA ILE A 104 11.18 12.76 26.75
C ILE A 104 11.23 14.20 27.25
N LEU A 105 10.56 14.46 28.39
CA LEU A 105 10.51 15.77 29.02
C LEU A 105 11.58 15.89 30.08
N PHE A 106 12.39 16.93 29.96
CA PHE A 106 13.42 17.29 30.94
C PHE A 106 12.84 18.33 31.91
N ASP A 107 12.39 17.86 33.06
CA ASP A 107 11.84 18.72 34.14
C ASP A 107 12.97 19.18 35.07
N THR A 108 13.86 19.99 34.46
CA THR A 108 15.00 20.55 35.18
C THR A 108 14.63 21.87 35.84
N PRO A 109 14.98 22.07 37.14
CA PRO A 109 14.74 23.31 37.86
C PRO A 109 15.28 24.54 37.10
N ARG A 110 14.49 25.60 37.09
CA ARG A 110 14.81 26.84 36.38
C ARG A 110 16.21 27.40 36.72
N GLN A 111 16.57 27.39 38.01
CA GLN A 111 17.85 27.91 38.46
C GLN A 111 19.00 27.09 37.88
N LEU A 112 18.90 25.79 37.95
CA LEU A 112 19.92 24.87 37.39
C LEU A 112 20.09 25.07 35.86
N CYS A 113 18.99 25.34 35.13
CA CYS A 113 19.08 25.70 33.72
C CYS A 113 19.85 27.00 33.45
N LYS A 114 19.66 28.02 34.34
CA LYS A 114 20.38 29.29 34.29
C LYS A 114 21.90 29.09 34.55
N ASP A 115 22.19 28.33 35.61
CA ASP A 115 23.61 28.08 36.01
C ASP A 115 24.35 27.33 34.93
N ARG A 116 23.77 26.28 34.35
CA ARG A 116 24.33 25.54 33.24
C ARG A 116 24.46 26.39 31.98
N ASN A 117 23.52 27.30 31.70
CA ASN A 117 23.59 28.19 30.55
C ASN A 117 24.72 29.25 30.71
N ALA A 118 24.93 29.75 31.94
CA ALA A 118 26.01 30.70 32.23
C ALA A 118 27.42 30.09 32.09
N GLN A 119 27.55 28.77 32.31
CA GLN A 119 28.80 28.01 32.19
C GLN A 119 29.13 27.57 30.74
N ARG A 120 28.23 27.78 29.79
CA ARG A 120 28.47 27.42 28.38
C ARG A 120 29.43 28.37 27.73
N PRO A 121 30.53 27.89 27.11
CA PRO A 121 31.51 28.74 26.42
C PRO A 121 30.99 29.18 25.04
N ASP A 122 30.17 28.37 24.40
CA ASP A 122 29.77 28.44 22.99
C ASP A 122 28.48 29.23 22.77
N ARG A 123 27.60 29.28 23.79
CA ARG A 123 26.25 29.84 23.63
C ARG A 123 25.63 30.24 24.96
N GLN A 124 25.34 31.52 25.13
CA GLN A 124 24.67 32.05 26.31
C GLN A 124 23.36 32.75 25.94
N PHE A 125 22.26 32.26 26.43
CA PHE A 125 20.97 32.95 26.35
C PHE A 125 20.79 33.91 27.52
N SER A 126 20.06 35.01 27.29
CA SER A 126 19.68 35.89 28.40
C SER A 126 18.78 35.14 29.39
N ALA A 127 18.83 35.48 30.68
CA ALA A 127 18.01 34.88 31.72
C ALA A 127 16.51 34.95 31.41
N ARG A 128 16.06 36.00 30.70
CA ARG A 128 14.65 36.17 30.27
C ARG A 128 14.20 35.05 29.29
N VAL A 129 15.08 34.58 28.41
CA VAL A 129 14.78 33.48 27.47
C VAL A 129 14.56 32.18 28.25
N ILE A 130 15.41 31.90 29.25
CA ILE A 130 15.27 30.71 30.08
C ILE A 130 14.01 30.77 30.94
N ASP A 131 13.66 31.95 31.46
CA ASP A 131 12.42 32.18 32.20
C ASP A 131 11.18 31.90 31.36
N ARG A 132 11.18 32.37 30.10
CA ARG A 132 10.13 32.08 29.12
C ARG A 132 10.06 30.58 28.79
N HIS A 133 11.20 29.94 28.57
CA HIS A 133 11.25 28.49 28.31
C HIS A 133 10.70 27.68 29.50
N SER A 134 11.03 28.07 30.74
CA SER A 134 10.53 27.39 31.92
C SER A 134 9.01 27.56 32.10
N SER A 135 8.47 28.71 31.71
CA SER A 135 7.02 28.97 31.74
C SER A 135 6.30 28.10 30.68
N LEU A 136 6.83 28.03 29.46
CA LEU A 136 6.30 27.18 28.39
C LEU A 136 6.39 25.68 28.76
N LEU A 137 7.49 25.25 29.41
CA LEU A 137 7.62 23.88 29.89
C LEU A 137 6.55 23.50 30.88
N ARG A 138 6.21 24.36 31.85
CA ARG A 138 5.12 24.13 32.81
C ARG A 138 3.77 23.96 32.12
N GLN A 139 3.50 24.75 31.08
CA GLN A 139 2.29 24.61 30.26
C GLN A 139 2.32 23.29 29.49
N SER A 140 3.45 22.94 28.86
CA SER A 140 3.64 21.69 28.13
C SER A 140 3.42 20.47 29.02
N ILE A 141 3.96 20.43 30.24
CA ILE A 141 3.77 19.32 31.17
C ILE A 141 2.29 19.04 31.44
N LYS A 142 1.44 20.11 31.51
CA LYS A 142 -0.01 19.98 31.72
C LYS A 142 -0.74 19.48 30.47
N SER A 143 -0.33 19.88 29.27
CA SER A 143 -1.04 19.63 28.00
C SER A 143 -0.60 18.37 27.29
N ILE A 144 0.69 17.98 27.40
CA ILE A 144 1.31 16.95 26.56
C ILE A 144 0.64 15.57 26.66
N LYS A 145 0.03 15.24 27.81
CA LYS A 145 -0.74 13.99 27.98
C LYS A 145 -1.93 13.88 27.02
N LYS A 146 -2.45 15.01 26.51
CA LYS A 146 -3.55 15.08 25.56
C LYS A 146 -3.08 15.00 24.10
N GLU A 147 -1.77 15.01 23.85
CA GLU A 147 -1.19 15.16 22.51
C GLU A 147 -0.98 13.84 21.75
N LYS A 148 -1.50 12.70 22.21
CA LYS A 148 -1.44 11.39 21.53
C LYS A 148 -0.01 10.92 21.19
N PHE A 149 0.94 11.12 22.09
CA PHE A 149 2.24 10.43 22.01
C PHE A 149 2.06 8.95 22.36
N HIS A 150 2.88 8.09 21.76
CA HIS A 150 2.94 6.67 22.12
C HIS A 150 3.36 6.49 23.58
N ARG A 151 4.44 7.19 23.99
CA ARG A 151 4.91 7.24 25.39
C ARG A 151 5.43 8.63 25.72
N ILE A 152 5.27 9.00 26.99
CA ILE A 152 5.79 10.24 27.53
C ILE A 152 6.59 9.90 28.78
N PHE A 153 7.87 10.21 28.74
CA PHE A 153 8.78 10.06 29.89
C PHE A 153 9.07 11.45 30.47
N ARG A 154 8.98 11.59 31.77
CA ARG A 154 9.34 12.81 32.47
C ARG A 154 10.57 12.52 33.32
N LEU A 155 11.66 13.23 33.05
CA LEU A 155 12.95 13.05 33.70
C LEU A 155 13.30 14.28 34.52
N THR A 156 13.70 14.05 35.76
CA THR A 156 14.37 15.05 36.59
C THR A 156 15.89 14.90 36.46
N PRO A 157 16.71 15.88 36.92
CA PRO A 157 18.16 15.73 36.89
C PRO A 157 18.67 14.47 37.58
N GLN A 158 18.05 14.04 38.67
CA GLN A 158 18.42 12.82 39.39
C GLN A 158 18.13 11.55 38.58
N ASP A 159 17.05 11.55 37.79
CA ASP A 159 16.70 10.39 36.94
C ASP A 159 17.70 10.18 35.81
N THR A 160 18.42 11.24 35.37
CA THR A 160 19.33 11.15 34.24
C THR A 160 20.70 10.55 34.57
N GLU A 161 21.10 10.46 35.82
CA GLU A 161 22.43 9.96 36.25
C GLU A 161 22.58 8.46 36.01
N ASP A 162 21.55 7.64 36.31
CA ASP A 162 21.56 6.18 36.17
C ASP A 162 20.52 5.66 35.18
N LEU A 163 20.18 6.46 34.18
CA LEU A 163 19.17 6.08 33.21
C LEU A 163 19.71 5.12 32.14
N LEU A 164 19.02 4.02 31.94
CA LEU A 164 19.25 3.11 30.83
C LEU A 164 18.17 3.30 29.76
N VAL A 165 18.57 3.64 28.54
CA VAL A 165 17.70 3.64 27.35
C VAL A 165 17.79 2.28 26.67
N GLU A 166 16.74 1.47 26.81
CA GLU A 166 16.61 0.18 26.13
C GLU A 166 15.90 0.36 24.81
N ARG A 167 16.52 -0.11 23.74
CA ARG A 167 15.89 -0.20 22.42
C ARG A 167 15.09 -1.49 22.36
N THR A 168 13.84 -1.40 21.89
CA THR A 168 12.96 -2.55 21.80
C THR A 168 12.42 -2.69 20.39
N LYS A 169 12.31 -3.91 19.89
CA LYS A 169 11.50 -4.17 18.71
C LYS A 169 10.04 -3.78 18.97
N LEU A 170 9.29 -3.49 17.92
CA LEU A 170 7.85 -3.35 18.04
C LEU A 170 7.24 -4.71 18.41
N TRP A 171 6.10 -4.67 19.09
CA TRP A 171 5.38 -5.89 19.52
C TRP A 171 4.96 -6.81 18.39
N CYS A 172 4.81 -6.28 17.16
CA CYS A 172 4.53 -7.04 15.95
C CYS A 172 5.78 -7.64 15.29
N ASP A 173 6.98 -7.18 15.64
CA ASP A 173 8.24 -7.69 15.09
C ASP A 173 8.71 -8.86 15.96
N LYS A 174 8.40 -10.07 15.50
CA LYS A 174 8.80 -11.36 16.05
C LYS A 174 9.71 -12.12 15.09
N SER A 175 10.53 -11.36 14.36
CA SER A 175 11.44 -11.91 13.35
C SER A 175 12.45 -12.94 13.90
N GLU A 176 12.64 -13.00 15.20
CA GLU A 176 13.44 -14.05 15.86
C GLU A 176 12.74 -15.42 15.88
N LEU A 177 11.44 -15.49 15.70
CA LEU A 177 10.71 -16.74 15.58
C LEU A 177 10.77 -17.22 14.13
N THR A 178 11.50 -18.32 13.92
CA THR A 178 11.75 -18.87 12.57
C THR A 178 10.80 -20.02 12.20
N GLY A 179 9.91 -20.42 13.11
CA GLY A 179 9.01 -21.55 12.91
C GLY A 179 9.61 -22.91 13.26
N PRO A 180 9.06 -24.01 12.77
CA PRO A 180 7.95 -24.08 11.80
C PRO A 180 6.60 -23.61 12.37
N PHE A 181 5.72 -23.10 11.47
CA PHE A 181 4.41 -22.58 11.83
C PHE A 181 3.30 -23.36 11.12
N ASP A 182 2.13 -23.49 11.79
CA ASP A 182 0.87 -23.87 11.17
C ASP A 182 -0.10 -22.68 11.33
N ILE A 183 -0.43 -22.03 10.21
CA ILE A 183 -1.20 -20.79 10.15
C ILE A 183 -2.63 -21.14 9.79
N ILE A 184 -3.59 -20.85 10.67
CA ILE A 184 -4.99 -21.24 10.56
C ILE A 184 -5.83 -20.01 10.17
N GLY A 185 -6.69 -20.18 9.17
CA GLY A 185 -7.63 -19.17 8.67
C GLY A 185 -8.74 -18.81 9.65
N ASP A 186 -9.71 -18.04 9.16
CA ASP A 186 -10.83 -17.50 9.92
C ASP A 186 -11.69 -18.61 10.52
N LEU A 187 -11.93 -18.56 11.83
CA LEU A 187 -12.59 -19.64 12.57
C LEU A 187 -14.11 -19.49 12.66
N HIS A 188 -14.56 -18.28 12.96
CA HIS A 188 -15.97 -17.96 13.09
C HIS A 188 -16.79 -19.00 13.87
N GLY A 189 -16.28 -19.49 15.02
CA GLY A 189 -17.00 -20.45 15.85
C GLY A 189 -17.12 -21.87 15.26
N CYS A 190 -16.37 -22.22 14.21
CA CYS A 190 -16.30 -23.57 13.62
C CYS A 190 -15.40 -24.48 14.48
N GLY A 191 -15.81 -24.76 15.71
CA GLY A 191 -15.00 -25.49 16.70
C GLY A 191 -14.78 -26.96 16.36
N GLY A 192 -15.73 -27.63 15.69
CA GLY A 192 -15.58 -29.01 15.26
C GLY A 192 -14.51 -29.18 14.20
N GLU A 193 -14.54 -28.32 13.18
CA GLU A 193 -13.55 -28.28 12.11
C GLU A 193 -12.16 -27.90 12.62
N LEU A 194 -12.10 -27.00 13.61
CA LEU A 194 -10.84 -26.66 14.26
C LEU A 194 -10.22 -27.84 15.00
N GLU A 195 -11.01 -28.58 15.76
CA GLU A 195 -10.55 -29.79 16.45
C GLU A 195 -10.05 -30.85 15.47
N GLN A 196 -10.79 -31.07 14.37
CA GLN A 196 -10.39 -32.01 13.32
C GLN A 196 -9.11 -31.55 12.63
N LEU A 197 -9.02 -30.26 12.25
CA LEU A 197 -7.84 -29.69 11.59
C LEU A 197 -6.58 -29.81 12.47
N LEU A 198 -6.70 -29.55 13.77
CA LEU A 198 -5.59 -29.72 14.71
C LEU A 198 -5.15 -31.18 14.84
N ALA A 199 -6.10 -32.15 14.79
CA ALA A 199 -5.77 -33.57 14.78
C ALA A 199 -5.06 -33.97 13.48
N ASP A 200 -5.54 -33.50 12.32
CA ASP A 200 -4.93 -33.76 11.01
C ASP A 200 -3.53 -33.17 10.89
N LEU A 201 -3.30 -32.00 11.49
CA LEU A 201 -1.98 -31.36 11.61
C LEU A 201 -1.04 -32.08 12.59
N GLY A 202 -1.55 -32.97 13.44
CA GLY A 202 -0.76 -33.74 14.41
C GLY A 202 -0.60 -33.10 15.78
N TYR A 203 -1.44 -32.14 16.16
CA TYR A 203 -1.42 -31.52 17.49
C TYR A 203 -2.06 -32.41 18.54
N GLN A 204 -1.44 -32.46 19.70
CA GLN A 204 -1.97 -33.10 20.90
C GLN A 204 -1.99 -32.07 22.04
N ASN A 205 -3.17 -31.82 22.62
CA ASN A 205 -3.34 -30.79 23.65
C ASN A 205 -2.75 -29.41 23.24
N LEU A 206 -2.91 -29.01 21.99
CA LEU A 206 -2.39 -27.76 21.39
C LEU A 206 -0.85 -27.69 21.28
N GLN A 207 -0.17 -28.80 21.46
CA GLN A 207 1.29 -28.91 21.28
C GLN A 207 1.60 -29.88 20.14
N HIS A 208 2.57 -29.53 19.30
CA HIS A 208 2.99 -30.39 18.20
C HIS A 208 4.31 -31.10 18.57
N PRO A 209 4.43 -32.44 18.33
CA PRO A 209 5.64 -33.21 18.68
C PRO A 209 6.94 -32.67 18.06
N GLN A 210 6.85 -32.01 16.90
CA GLN A 210 7.98 -31.41 16.21
C GLN A 210 8.19 -29.92 16.56
N GLY A 211 7.54 -29.41 17.61
CA GLY A 211 7.70 -28.02 18.05
C GLY A 211 7.10 -26.97 17.11
N ARG A 212 6.13 -27.35 16.26
CA ARG A 212 5.45 -26.37 15.39
C ARG A 212 4.58 -25.42 16.23
N THR A 213 4.52 -24.16 15.80
CA THR A 213 3.79 -23.11 16.51
C THR A 213 2.49 -22.77 15.76
N LEU A 214 1.38 -22.77 16.48
CA LEU A 214 0.09 -22.34 15.96
C LEU A 214 0.05 -20.82 15.77
N VAL A 215 -0.48 -20.38 14.62
CA VAL A 215 -0.73 -18.96 14.33
C VAL A 215 -2.15 -18.81 13.80
N PHE A 216 -2.99 -17.98 14.43
CA PHE A 216 -4.38 -17.76 14.02
C PHE A 216 -4.54 -16.41 13.35
N LEU A 217 -5.33 -16.38 12.27
CA LEU A 217 -5.60 -15.16 11.49
C LEU A 217 -6.66 -14.24 12.10
N GLY A 218 -7.22 -14.61 13.26
CA GLY A 218 -8.31 -13.86 13.91
C GLY A 218 -9.69 -14.31 13.41
N ASP A 219 -10.67 -13.43 13.62
CA ASP A 219 -12.09 -13.72 13.41
C ASP A 219 -12.49 -15.06 14.07
N ILE A 220 -12.18 -15.13 15.37
CA ILE A 220 -12.32 -16.35 16.17
C ILE A 220 -13.79 -16.70 16.37
N THR A 221 -14.63 -15.68 16.58
CA THR A 221 -16.04 -15.79 16.95
C THR A 221 -16.98 -15.24 15.89
N ASP A 222 -18.26 -15.28 16.19
CA ASP A 222 -19.39 -14.83 15.39
C ASP A 222 -19.79 -15.82 14.28
N ARG A 223 -21.08 -15.94 14.03
CA ARG A 223 -21.74 -16.74 12.98
C ARG A 223 -21.84 -18.24 13.28
N GLY A 224 -20.79 -18.86 13.76
CA GLY A 224 -20.75 -20.31 13.99
C GLY A 224 -21.32 -20.74 15.33
N PRO A 225 -21.43 -22.06 15.55
CA PRO A 225 -22.17 -22.61 16.69
C PRO A 225 -21.37 -22.73 17.99
N ARG A 226 -20.03 -22.64 17.96
CA ARG A 226 -19.14 -22.90 19.11
C ARG A 226 -18.14 -21.76 19.33
N ASN A 227 -18.67 -20.53 19.52
CA ASN A 227 -17.86 -19.32 19.59
C ASN A 227 -16.93 -19.29 20.81
N LEU A 228 -17.47 -19.61 22.00
CA LEU A 228 -16.66 -19.62 23.23
C LEU A 228 -15.66 -20.78 23.26
N ASP A 229 -15.97 -21.92 22.66
CA ASP A 229 -15.03 -23.03 22.54
C ASP A 229 -13.81 -22.62 21.71
N CYS A 230 -14.04 -22.01 20.52
CA CYS A 230 -12.97 -21.46 19.69
C CYS A 230 -12.14 -20.40 20.45
N LEU A 231 -12.81 -19.47 21.14
CA LEU A 231 -12.16 -18.41 21.90
C LEU A 231 -11.28 -18.97 23.03
N ASN A 232 -11.77 -19.97 23.76
CA ASN A 232 -11.02 -20.65 24.81
C ASN A 232 -9.83 -21.42 24.25
N LEU A 233 -10.01 -22.14 23.14
CA LEU A 233 -8.96 -22.93 22.50
C LEU A 233 -7.83 -22.01 22.01
N VAL A 234 -8.17 -20.92 21.29
CA VAL A 234 -7.18 -19.95 20.79
C VAL A 234 -6.47 -19.27 21.94
N ARG A 235 -7.20 -18.83 23.00
CA ARG A 235 -6.58 -18.24 24.18
C ARG A 235 -5.57 -19.17 24.81
N ARG A 236 -5.93 -20.46 25.02
CA ARG A 236 -5.05 -21.46 25.58
C ARG A 236 -3.84 -21.73 24.67
N ALA A 237 -4.04 -21.77 23.34
CA ALA A 237 -2.92 -21.93 22.40
C ALA A 237 -1.92 -20.77 22.51
N VAL A 238 -2.42 -19.52 22.64
CA VAL A 238 -1.58 -18.34 22.83
C VAL A 238 -0.84 -18.38 24.19
N GLU A 239 -1.49 -18.83 25.26
CA GLU A 239 -0.85 -19.04 26.58
C GLU A 239 0.27 -20.08 26.51
N LEU A 240 0.18 -21.06 25.60
CA LEU A 240 1.20 -22.09 25.36
C LEU A 240 2.27 -21.67 24.33
N GLY A 241 2.28 -20.40 23.88
CA GLY A 241 3.27 -19.85 22.97
C GLY A 241 2.83 -19.71 21.52
N GLY A 242 1.58 -20.02 21.20
CA GLY A 242 0.97 -19.73 19.90
C GLY A 242 0.78 -18.23 19.67
N LEU A 243 0.46 -17.86 18.46
CA LEU A 243 0.23 -16.48 18.03
C LEU A 243 -1.19 -16.30 17.49
N CYS A 244 -1.76 -15.11 17.68
CA CYS A 244 -3.05 -14.76 17.10
C CYS A 244 -3.06 -13.28 16.72
N VAL A 245 -3.45 -12.95 15.48
CA VAL A 245 -3.71 -11.57 15.07
C VAL A 245 -5.17 -11.20 15.34
N CYS A 246 -5.45 -9.91 15.42
CA CYS A 246 -6.78 -9.39 15.71
C CYS A 246 -7.58 -9.25 14.41
N GLY A 247 -8.65 -10.01 14.27
CA GLY A 247 -9.64 -9.82 13.22
C GLY A 247 -10.63 -8.68 13.52
N ASN A 248 -11.46 -8.36 12.55
CA ASN A 248 -12.46 -7.30 12.72
C ASN A 248 -13.61 -7.76 13.65
N HIS A 249 -13.98 -9.04 13.65
CA HIS A 249 -14.96 -9.61 14.58
C HIS A 249 -14.42 -9.64 16.01
N ASP A 250 -13.17 -10.00 16.22
CA ASP A 250 -12.51 -9.96 17.53
C ASP A 250 -12.51 -8.54 18.11
N ASN A 251 -12.18 -7.55 17.28
CA ASN A 251 -12.20 -6.14 17.69
C ASN A 251 -13.64 -5.66 17.99
N LYS A 252 -14.64 -6.16 17.27
CA LYS A 252 -16.05 -5.87 17.50
C LYS A 252 -16.52 -6.46 18.81
N LEU A 253 -16.21 -7.73 19.10
CA LEU A 253 -16.51 -8.41 20.34
C LEU A 253 -15.84 -7.73 21.54
N LYS A 254 -14.55 -7.35 21.43
CA LYS A 254 -13.85 -6.55 22.44
C LYS A 254 -14.60 -5.27 22.78
N ARG A 255 -15.02 -4.50 21.76
CA ARG A 255 -15.76 -3.24 21.95
C ARG A 255 -17.13 -3.46 22.60
N TYR A 256 -17.78 -4.58 22.31
CA TYR A 256 -19.01 -5.00 22.99
C TYR A 256 -18.75 -5.24 24.48
N LEU A 257 -17.72 -6.00 24.83
CA LEU A 257 -17.33 -6.29 26.21
C LEU A 257 -16.81 -5.04 26.97
N GLU A 258 -16.41 -3.98 26.25
CA GLU A 258 -16.13 -2.65 26.82
C GLU A 258 -17.40 -1.85 27.13
N GLY A 259 -18.59 -2.37 26.83
CA GLY A 259 -19.87 -1.68 27.03
C GLY A 259 -20.17 -0.59 26.00
N ARG A 260 -19.52 -0.61 24.84
CA ARG A 260 -19.80 0.37 23.77
C ARG A 260 -21.12 0.01 23.07
N LYS A 261 -21.91 1.02 22.74
CA LYS A 261 -23.10 0.83 21.90
C LYS A 261 -22.68 0.42 20.49
N LEU A 262 -23.04 -0.78 20.09
CA LEU A 262 -22.76 -1.37 18.78
C LEU A 262 -24.04 -1.94 18.18
N THR A 263 -24.12 -1.95 16.84
CA THR A 263 -25.16 -2.70 16.14
C THR A 263 -24.84 -4.20 16.26
N ILE A 264 -25.75 -4.96 16.87
CA ILE A 264 -25.66 -6.42 16.93
C ILE A 264 -26.10 -6.94 15.56
N GLY A 265 -25.14 -7.42 14.78
CA GLY A 265 -25.35 -7.96 13.44
C GLY A 265 -24.10 -8.68 12.94
N HIS A 266 -24.16 -9.28 11.76
CA HIS A 266 -23.08 -10.07 11.16
C HIS A 266 -22.58 -11.23 12.05
N GLY A 267 -23.51 -11.92 12.73
CA GLY A 267 -23.22 -13.10 13.54
C GLY A 267 -22.77 -12.81 14.98
N LEU A 268 -22.75 -11.54 15.43
CA LEU A 268 -22.42 -11.21 16.84
C LEU A 268 -23.51 -11.67 17.82
N ALA A 269 -24.76 -11.83 17.37
CA ALA A 269 -25.87 -12.23 18.24
C ALA A 269 -25.65 -13.61 18.84
N GLU A 270 -25.13 -14.55 18.07
CA GLU A 270 -24.80 -15.90 18.46
C GLU A 270 -23.75 -15.92 19.57
N THR A 271 -22.67 -15.15 19.40
CA THR A 271 -21.61 -14.99 20.41
C THR A 271 -22.14 -14.35 21.69
N VAL A 272 -23.00 -13.32 21.56
CA VAL A 272 -23.61 -12.64 22.72
C VAL A 272 -24.49 -13.60 23.51
N ALA A 273 -25.29 -14.46 22.84
CA ALA A 273 -26.12 -15.44 23.50
C ALA A 273 -25.29 -16.46 24.33
N GLU A 274 -24.13 -16.89 23.82
CA GLU A 274 -23.20 -17.73 24.59
C GLU A 274 -22.62 -16.97 25.80
N LEU A 275 -22.29 -15.69 25.64
CA LEU A 275 -21.75 -14.84 26.72
C LEU A 275 -22.73 -14.54 27.86
N ASP A 276 -24.04 -14.60 27.59
CA ASP A 276 -25.06 -14.26 28.60
C ASP A 276 -25.02 -15.19 29.81
N SER A 277 -24.55 -16.41 29.64
CA SER A 277 -24.40 -17.43 30.70
C SER A 277 -23.16 -17.21 31.59
N LEU A 278 -22.26 -16.29 31.23
CA LEU A 278 -20.96 -16.09 31.89
C LEU A 278 -21.01 -15.00 32.96
N SER A 279 -20.15 -15.14 33.96
CA SER A 279 -19.87 -14.14 34.98
C SER A 279 -19.14 -12.91 34.41
N ASP A 280 -19.22 -11.78 35.10
CA ASP A 280 -18.48 -10.56 34.71
C ASP A 280 -16.96 -10.75 34.76
N GLU A 281 -16.46 -11.65 35.60
CA GLU A 281 -15.04 -11.97 35.71
C GLU A 281 -14.56 -12.75 34.46
N GLU A 282 -15.32 -13.72 33.98
CA GLU A 282 -15.02 -14.46 32.74
C GLU A 282 -15.06 -13.52 31.53
N LYS A 283 -16.10 -12.66 31.44
CA LYS A 283 -16.21 -11.62 30.40
C LYS A 283 -15.01 -10.65 30.43
N ALA A 284 -14.54 -10.27 31.62
CA ALA A 284 -13.35 -9.44 31.76
C ALA A 284 -12.07 -10.18 31.32
N GLY A 285 -11.99 -11.50 31.54
CA GLY A 285 -10.91 -12.35 31.04
C GLY A 285 -10.84 -12.37 29.53
N TYR A 286 -11.96 -12.58 28.83
CA TYR A 286 -12.05 -12.51 27.37
C TYR A 286 -11.72 -11.13 26.82
N ARG A 287 -12.23 -10.07 27.46
CA ARG A 287 -11.88 -8.70 27.09
C ARG A 287 -10.38 -8.46 27.16
N SER A 288 -9.72 -8.93 28.23
CA SER A 288 -8.27 -8.78 28.40
C SER A 288 -7.49 -9.54 27.32
N PHE A 289 -7.91 -10.76 26.99
CA PHE A 289 -7.32 -11.56 25.91
C PHE A 289 -7.46 -10.85 24.55
N LEU A 290 -8.66 -10.45 24.16
CA LEU A 290 -8.92 -9.75 22.90
C LEU A 290 -8.18 -8.39 22.81
N ASP A 291 -7.97 -7.70 23.95
CA ASP A 291 -7.17 -6.48 24.00
C ASP A 291 -5.68 -6.74 23.78
N SER A 292 -5.20 -7.93 24.09
CA SER A 292 -3.80 -8.35 23.89
C SER A 292 -3.47 -8.69 22.43
N LEU A 293 -4.48 -8.95 21.58
CA LEU A 293 -4.29 -9.29 20.18
C LEU A 293 -3.73 -8.11 19.39
N ILE A 294 -2.78 -8.39 18.55
CA ILE A 294 -2.08 -7.37 17.74
C ILE A 294 -2.53 -7.38 16.29
N SER A 295 -2.14 -6.38 15.53
CA SER A 295 -2.59 -6.22 14.13
C SER A 295 -1.95 -7.21 13.17
N HIS A 296 -0.67 -7.53 13.35
CA HIS A 296 0.09 -8.42 12.47
C HIS A 296 1.37 -8.90 13.17
N TYR A 297 1.94 -9.95 12.63
CA TYR A 297 3.27 -10.42 13.00
C TYR A 297 4.22 -10.39 11.80
N VAL A 298 5.46 -10.01 12.05
CA VAL A 298 6.60 -10.20 11.15
C VAL A 298 7.46 -11.31 11.75
N LEU A 299 7.63 -12.40 11.03
CA LEU A 299 8.23 -13.65 11.48
C LEU A 299 9.41 -14.04 10.56
N ASP A 300 10.16 -15.07 10.93
CA ASP A 300 11.22 -15.71 10.14
C ASP A 300 12.17 -14.70 9.48
N GLY A 301 12.89 -13.94 10.30
CA GLY A 301 13.84 -12.95 9.77
C GLY A 301 13.21 -11.82 8.94
N GLY A 302 11.87 -11.77 8.84
CA GLY A 302 11.12 -10.86 7.97
C GLY A 302 10.58 -11.52 6.70
N ASN A 303 10.79 -12.82 6.51
CA ASN A 303 10.33 -13.57 5.34
C ASN A 303 8.85 -13.92 5.36
N LEU A 304 8.22 -13.89 6.53
CA LEU A 304 6.81 -14.21 6.72
C LEU A 304 6.08 -13.08 7.45
N VAL A 305 4.94 -12.67 6.92
CA VAL A 305 4.03 -11.72 7.53
C VAL A 305 2.65 -12.35 7.65
N VAL A 306 2.04 -12.22 8.82
CA VAL A 306 0.71 -12.73 9.10
C VAL A 306 -0.18 -11.58 9.56
N ALA A 307 -1.30 -11.35 8.87
CA ALA A 307 -2.27 -10.30 9.19
C ALA A 307 -3.67 -10.74 8.76
N HIS A 308 -4.72 -10.35 9.49
CA HIS A 308 -6.07 -10.82 9.22
C HIS A 308 -6.56 -10.51 7.79
N ALA A 309 -6.54 -9.24 7.36
CA ALA A 309 -6.95 -8.86 6.00
C ALA A 309 -5.75 -8.53 5.07
N GLY A 310 -4.56 -9.04 5.43
CA GLY A 310 -3.33 -8.81 4.68
C GLY A 310 -2.59 -7.54 5.04
N LEU A 311 -1.45 -7.31 4.37
CA LEU A 311 -0.59 -6.16 4.65
C LEU A 311 0.33 -5.81 3.47
N LYS A 312 0.29 -4.56 3.03
CA LYS A 312 1.24 -4.03 2.03
C LYS A 312 2.67 -4.00 2.59
N GLU A 313 3.67 -4.19 1.73
CA GLU A 313 5.09 -4.19 2.11
C GLU A 313 5.51 -2.94 2.90
N GLU A 314 5.00 -1.79 2.49
CA GLU A 314 5.30 -0.52 3.15
C GLU A 314 4.88 -0.45 4.62
N TYR A 315 3.95 -1.31 5.05
CA TYR A 315 3.41 -1.38 6.42
C TYR A 315 4.05 -2.47 7.28
N HIS A 316 4.84 -3.39 6.72
CA HIS A 316 5.47 -4.48 7.47
C HIS A 316 6.27 -3.94 8.65
N GLY A 317 6.00 -4.45 9.86
CA GLY A 317 6.70 -4.05 11.08
C GLY A 317 6.49 -2.58 11.49
N LYS A 318 5.40 -1.94 11.04
CA LYS A 318 4.96 -0.62 11.50
C LYS A 318 3.74 -0.71 12.40
N ALA A 319 3.55 0.30 13.24
CA ALA A 319 2.42 0.35 14.17
C ALA A 319 1.78 1.75 14.15
N SER A 320 0.66 1.87 13.46
CA SER A 320 -0.19 3.06 13.44
C SER A 320 -1.66 2.66 13.41
N GLY A 321 -2.56 3.62 13.62
CA GLY A 321 -3.99 3.39 13.44
C GLY A 321 -4.33 3.00 12.00
N ARG A 322 -3.65 3.56 11.00
CA ARG A 322 -3.81 3.24 9.58
C ARG A 322 -3.38 1.79 9.29
N VAL A 323 -2.20 1.38 9.75
CA VAL A 323 -1.70 0.01 9.62
C VAL A 323 -2.65 -0.98 10.30
N ARG A 324 -3.09 -0.69 11.54
CA ARG A 324 -4.07 -1.53 12.25
C ARG A 324 -5.38 -1.64 11.48
N SER A 325 -5.89 -0.55 10.92
CA SER A 325 -7.12 -0.56 10.11
C SER A 325 -6.94 -1.43 8.85
N PHE A 326 -5.81 -1.28 8.16
CA PHE A 326 -5.51 -2.10 6.99
C PHE A 326 -5.46 -3.59 7.34
N CYS A 327 -4.76 -3.97 8.41
CA CYS A 327 -4.66 -5.37 8.84
C CYS A 327 -6.02 -6.01 9.16
N MET A 328 -7.00 -5.22 9.61
CA MET A 328 -8.33 -5.73 9.99
C MET A 328 -9.37 -5.69 8.87
N TYR A 329 -9.24 -4.77 7.91
CA TYR A 329 -10.29 -4.49 6.93
C TYR A 329 -9.79 -4.55 5.48
N GLY A 330 -8.49 -4.69 5.25
CA GLY A 330 -7.85 -4.61 3.95
C GLY A 330 -7.74 -3.18 3.41
N ASP A 331 -7.50 -3.06 2.12
CA ASP A 331 -7.39 -1.79 1.42
C ASP A 331 -8.77 -1.27 1.04
N ILE A 332 -9.37 -0.47 1.90
CA ILE A 332 -10.71 0.09 1.71
C ILE A 332 -10.64 1.53 1.20
N THR A 333 -11.48 1.88 0.22
CA THR A 333 -11.57 3.25 -0.30
C THR A 333 -12.25 4.22 0.67
N GLY A 334 -12.97 3.70 1.67
CA GLY A 334 -13.83 4.47 2.59
C GLY A 334 -15.23 4.71 2.03
N GLU A 335 -15.53 4.22 0.85
CA GLU A 335 -16.85 4.24 0.21
C GLU A 335 -17.56 2.90 0.42
N SER A 336 -18.88 2.92 0.34
CA SER A 336 -19.68 1.69 0.33
C SER A 336 -20.27 1.51 -1.07
N ASP A 337 -20.32 0.25 -1.51
CA ASP A 337 -21.00 -0.11 -2.76
C ASP A 337 -22.53 0.08 -2.66
N GLU A 338 -23.24 -0.18 -3.74
CA GLU A 338 -24.72 -0.09 -3.81
C GLU A 338 -25.42 -1.02 -2.81
N PHE A 339 -24.70 -2.02 -2.27
CA PHE A 339 -25.19 -2.97 -1.28
C PHE A 339 -24.82 -2.58 0.15
N GLY A 340 -24.06 -1.49 0.34
CA GLY A 340 -23.60 -0.99 1.64
C GLY A 340 -22.34 -1.68 2.17
N PHE A 341 -21.62 -2.46 1.34
CA PHE A 341 -20.32 -3.03 1.71
C PHE A 341 -19.17 -2.06 1.39
N PRO A 342 -18.10 -2.05 2.21
CA PRO A 342 -16.92 -1.27 1.91
C PRO A 342 -16.31 -1.68 0.56
N VAL A 343 -16.09 -0.72 -0.32
CA VAL A 343 -15.34 -0.94 -1.56
C VAL A 343 -13.89 -1.23 -1.22
N ARG A 344 -13.38 -2.37 -1.69
CA ARG A 344 -12.02 -2.86 -1.42
C ARG A 344 -11.18 -2.84 -2.69
N LEU A 345 -9.92 -2.45 -2.52
CA LEU A 345 -8.91 -2.55 -3.57
C LEU A 345 -8.16 -3.89 -3.45
N ASP A 346 -7.87 -4.51 -4.58
CA ASP A 346 -7.05 -5.73 -4.62
C ASP A 346 -5.56 -5.37 -4.44
N TRP A 347 -5.17 -5.26 -3.17
CA TRP A 347 -3.78 -4.95 -2.80
C TRP A 347 -2.82 -6.10 -3.16
N ALA A 348 -3.31 -7.36 -3.14
CA ALA A 348 -2.49 -8.55 -3.38
C ALA A 348 -2.02 -8.64 -4.83
N ALA A 349 -2.84 -8.22 -5.79
CA ALA A 349 -2.46 -8.13 -7.20
C ALA A 349 -1.26 -7.20 -7.43
N HIS A 350 -1.11 -6.18 -6.58
CA HIS A 350 -0.04 -5.19 -6.66
C HIS A 350 1.13 -5.45 -5.71
N TYR A 351 1.07 -6.52 -4.90
CA TYR A 351 2.15 -6.85 -3.97
C TYR A 351 3.41 -7.29 -4.71
N ARG A 352 4.56 -6.70 -4.33
CA ARG A 352 5.88 -7.01 -4.91
C ARG A 352 6.97 -7.18 -3.84
N GLY A 353 6.56 -7.30 -2.57
CA GLY A 353 7.47 -7.49 -1.45
C GLY A 353 8.14 -8.87 -1.48
N GLU A 354 9.25 -8.99 -0.75
CA GLU A 354 10.01 -10.25 -0.65
C GLU A 354 9.39 -11.25 0.33
N ALA A 355 8.70 -10.75 1.36
CA ALA A 355 8.05 -11.58 2.37
C ALA A 355 6.82 -12.28 1.82
N HIS A 356 6.57 -13.50 2.30
CA HIS A 356 5.26 -14.12 2.12
C HIS A 356 4.24 -13.47 3.06
N VAL A 357 3.03 -13.19 2.57
CA VAL A 357 1.94 -12.63 3.37
C VAL A 357 0.77 -13.60 3.41
N VAL A 358 0.43 -14.07 4.61
CA VAL A 358 -0.71 -14.98 4.84
C VAL A 358 -1.84 -14.20 5.49
N TYR A 359 -3.04 -14.30 4.92
CA TYR A 359 -4.20 -13.52 5.36
C TYR A 359 -5.52 -14.26 5.11
N GLY A 360 -6.64 -13.69 5.57
CA GLY A 360 -8.00 -14.17 5.42
C GLY A 360 -9.01 -13.05 5.18
N HIS A 361 -10.08 -12.99 6.00
CA HIS A 361 -11.08 -11.91 6.05
C HIS A 361 -12.11 -11.87 4.92
N THR A 362 -11.74 -12.21 3.71
CA THR A 362 -12.65 -12.22 2.56
C THR A 362 -12.71 -13.64 2.03
N PRO A 363 -13.83 -14.35 2.21
CA PRO A 363 -13.94 -15.73 1.82
C PRO A 363 -13.71 -15.93 0.32
N ILE A 364 -12.87 -16.90 -0.02
CA ILE A 364 -12.59 -17.35 -1.39
C ILE A 364 -12.88 -18.85 -1.51
N PRO A 365 -13.19 -19.36 -2.72
CA PRO A 365 -13.48 -20.80 -2.89
C PRO A 365 -12.28 -21.70 -2.62
N GLU A 366 -11.10 -21.32 -3.09
CA GLU A 366 -9.85 -22.07 -2.97
C GLU A 366 -8.70 -21.14 -2.61
N ALA A 367 -7.76 -21.64 -1.78
CA ALA A 367 -6.58 -20.90 -1.38
C ALA A 367 -5.51 -21.02 -2.47
N GLU A 368 -5.24 -19.91 -3.16
CA GLU A 368 -4.27 -19.84 -4.23
C GLU A 368 -3.24 -18.74 -3.98
N TRP A 369 -2.00 -18.98 -4.41
CA TRP A 369 -0.94 -18.00 -4.32
C TRP A 369 -1.10 -16.92 -5.40
N LEU A 370 -1.16 -15.67 -4.95
CA LEU A 370 -1.09 -14.49 -5.83
C LEU A 370 0.15 -13.67 -5.48
N ASN A 371 1.12 -13.61 -6.38
CA ASN A 371 2.44 -13.09 -6.06
C ASN A 371 3.07 -13.88 -4.88
N ARG A 372 3.45 -13.22 -3.79
CA ARG A 372 3.89 -13.89 -2.54
C ARG A 372 2.83 -13.75 -1.44
N THR A 373 1.58 -13.69 -1.80
CA THR A 373 0.48 -13.57 -0.84
C THR A 373 -0.49 -14.74 -1.01
N ILE A 374 -1.09 -15.18 0.08
CA ILE A 374 -2.13 -16.21 0.05
C ILE A 374 -3.24 -15.86 1.01
N ASN A 375 -4.47 -15.90 0.50
CA ASN A 375 -5.68 -15.87 1.31
C ASN A 375 -6.05 -17.31 1.68
N ILE A 376 -6.20 -17.59 2.97
CA ILE A 376 -6.60 -18.91 3.47
C ILE A 376 -7.96 -18.91 4.18
N ASP A 377 -8.73 -17.81 4.08
CA ASP A 377 -10.14 -17.82 4.44
C ASP A 377 -10.95 -18.48 3.31
N THR A 378 -11.20 -19.77 3.44
CA THR A 378 -11.99 -20.53 2.46
C THR A 378 -13.44 -20.72 2.90
N GLY A 379 -13.92 -19.83 3.76
CA GLY A 379 -15.33 -19.66 4.09
C GLY A 379 -15.95 -20.83 4.85
N CYS A 380 -15.26 -21.41 5.83
CA CYS A 380 -15.75 -22.55 6.61
C CYS A 380 -17.18 -22.33 7.13
N VAL A 381 -17.45 -21.21 7.79
CA VAL A 381 -18.77 -20.90 8.35
C VAL A 381 -19.89 -20.80 7.30
N PHE A 382 -19.53 -20.59 6.03
CA PHE A 382 -20.44 -20.52 4.89
C PHE A 382 -20.57 -21.85 4.13
N GLY A 383 -20.09 -22.96 4.68
CA GLY A 383 -20.12 -24.28 4.07
C GLY A 383 -18.92 -24.58 3.17
N GLY A 384 -17.86 -23.77 3.23
CA GLY A 384 -16.59 -24.01 2.56
C GLY A 384 -15.65 -24.93 3.36
N LYS A 385 -14.42 -24.51 3.59
CA LYS A 385 -13.40 -25.30 4.28
C LYS A 385 -12.72 -24.48 5.37
N LEU A 386 -12.23 -25.11 6.43
CA LEU A 386 -11.24 -24.51 7.33
C LEU A 386 -9.85 -24.87 6.81
N THR A 387 -9.04 -23.84 6.53
CA THR A 387 -7.75 -24.01 5.87
C THR A 387 -6.61 -23.62 6.80
N ALA A 388 -5.55 -24.43 6.79
CA ALA A 388 -4.27 -24.14 7.39
C ALA A 388 -3.16 -24.12 6.34
N LEU A 389 -2.20 -23.22 6.49
CA LEU A 389 -0.94 -23.20 5.73
C LEU A 389 0.19 -23.65 6.65
N ARG A 390 0.94 -24.67 6.25
CA ARG A 390 2.17 -25.11 6.91
C ARG A 390 3.37 -24.33 6.35
N TYR A 391 4.10 -23.68 7.21
CA TYR A 391 5.30 -22.94 6.86
C TYR A 391 6.52 -23.57 7.56
N PRO A 392 7.67 -23.76 6.89
CA PRO A 392 8.06 -23.25 5.56
C PRO A 392 7.69 -24.16 4.37
N GLU A 393 7.02 -25.28 4.60
CA GLU A 393 6.71 -26.28 3.56
C GLU A 393 5.76 -25.76 2.48
N MET A 394 5.00 -24.69 2.78
CA MET A 394 3.96 -24.11 1.93
C MET A 394 2.83 -25.10 1.58
N GLU A 395 2.60 -26.08 2.46
CA GLU A 395 1.57 -27.09 2.32
C GLU A 395 0.23 -26.57 2.84
N ILE A 396 -0.84 -26.82 2.09
CA ILE A 396 -2.21 -26.45 2.49
C ILE A 396 -2.90 -27.70 3.04
N VAL A 397 -3.44 -27.60 4.25
CA VAL A 397 -4.26 -28.62 4.90
C VAL A 397 -5.66 -28.06 5.11
N GLN A 398 -6.69 -28.83 4.74
CA GLN A 398 -8.08 -28.35 4.73
C GLN A 398 -9.03 -29.38 5.34
N VAL A 399 -10.00 -28.89 6.11
CA VAL A 399 -11.13 -29.67 6.62
C VAL A 399 -12.42 -29.06 6.04
N PRO A 400 -13.25 -29.82 5.33
CA PRO A 400 -14.53 -29.31 4.85
C PRO A 400 -15.46 -29.00 6.02
N ALA A 401 -16.27 -27.95 5.89
CA ALA A 401 -17.31 -27.65 6.86
C ALA A 401 -18.33 -28.79 6.95
N ALA A 402 -18.77 -29.11 8.14
CA ALA A 402 -19.79 -30.15 8.36
C ALA A 402 -21.15 -29.72 7.77
N GLU A 403 -21.46 -28.43 7.83
CA GLU A 403 -22.67 -27.84 7.27
C GLU A 403 -22.47 -26.34 6.99
N THR A 404 -23.45 -25.70 6.36
CA THR A 404 -23.48 -24.25 6.24
C THR A 404 -24.06 -23.64 7.52
N TYR A 405 -23.20 -23.06 8.37
CA TYR A 405 -23.60 -22.52 9.67
C TYR A 405 -24.25 -21.14 9.56
N TYR A 406 -23.86 -20.37 8.55
CA TYR A 406 -24.34 -19.01 8.37
C TYR A 406 -24.57 -18.71 6.88
N GLU A 407 -25.79 -18.31 6.55
CA GLU A 407 -26.11 -17.78 5.23
C GLU A 407 -26.07 -16.25 5.29
N PRO A 408 -25.17 -15.61 4.53
CA PRO A 408 -25.17 -14.16 4.47
C PRO A 408 -26.50 -13.67 3.90
N ALA A 409 -27.10 -12.66 4.53
CA ALA A 409 -28.41 -12.10 4.13
C ALA A 409 -28.45 -11.64 2.65
N ARG A 410 -27.31 -11.49 2.04
CA ARG A 410 -27.08 -11.29 0.59
C ARG A 410 -25.78 -12.00 0.22
N ARG A 411 -25.81 -12.86 -0.78
CA ARG A 411 -24.58 -13.35 -1.41
C ARG A 411 -23.86 -12.14 -1.98
N ALA A 412 -22.57 -11.94 -1.60
CA ALA A 412 -21.69 -11.09 -2.38
C ALA A 412 -21.79 -11.55 -3.84
N PRO A 413 -21.95 -10.65 -4.81
CA PRO A 413 -21.91 -11.04 -6.21
C PRO A 413 -20.60 -11.81 -6.40
N GLN A 414 -20.72 -13.07 -6.87
CA GLN A 414 -19.53 -13.81 -7.30
C GLN A 414 -18.83 -12.89 -8.29
N PRO A 415 -17.49 -12.76 -8.20
CA PRO A 415 -16.78 -12.02 -9.21
C PRO A 415 -17.12 -12.70 -10.55
N THR A 416 -17.99 -12.06 -11.32
CA THR A 416 -18.22 -12.46 -12.70
C THR A 416 -16.87 -12.34 -13.37
N LEU A 417 -16.36 -13.49 -13.85
CA LEU A 417 -15.17 -13.50 -14.69
C LEU A 417 -15.37 -12.44 -15.74
N ARG A 418 -14.56 -11.40 -15.68
CA ARG A 418 -14.61 -10.28 -16.61
C ARG A 418 -14.21 -10.82 -17.97
N GLY A 419 -15.06 -10.64 -18.98
CA GLY A 419 -14.64 -10.84 -20.35
C GLY A 419 -13.57 -9.81 -20.70
N ASP A 420 -12.60 -10.18 -21.53
CA ASP A 420 -11.47 -9.30 -21.92
C ASP A 420 -11.92 -7.97 -22.54
N GLU A 421 -13.16 -7.91 -23.03
CA GLU A 421 -13.75 -6.75 -23.71
C GLU A 421 -14.83 -6.03 -22.86
N ASP A 422 -15.11 -6.53 -21.64
CA ASP A 422 -16.15 -5.97 -20.80
C ASP A 422 -15.65 -4.75 -20.03
N LEU A 423 -16.15 -3.57 -20.43
CA LEU A 423 -15.99 -2.34 -19.67
C LEU A 423 -17.01 -2.33 -18.54
N LYS A 424 -16.56 -2.34 -17.31
CA LYS A 424 -17.46 -2.13 -16.15
C LYS A 424 -17.68 -0.64 -15.95
N LEU A 425 -18.91 -0.27 -15.62
CA LEU A 425 -19.24 1.12 -15.29
C LEU A 425 -18.37 1.64 -14.13
N SER A 426 -18.01 0.77 -13.16
CA SER A 426 -17.09 1.07 -12.09
C SER A 426 -15.70 1.52 -12.54
N ASP A 427 -15.20 1.05 -13.69
CA ASP A 427 -13.90 1.45 -14.23
C ASP A 427 -13.85 2.95 -14.60
N VAL A 428 -14.98 3.58 -14.79
CA VAL A 428 -15.10 4.97 -15.25
C VAL A 428 -16.00 5.85 -14.38
N SER A 429 -16.86 5.30 -13.54
CA SER A 429 -17.82 6.05 -12.71
C SER A 429 -17.39 6.21 -11.27
N GLU A 430 -16.41 5.43 -10.80
CA GLU A 430 -15.96 5.45 -9.41
C GLU A 430 -14.68 6.28 -9.25
N LYS A 431 -14.49 6.77 -8.02
CA LYS A 431 -13.23 7.38 -7.62
C LYS A 431 -12.13 6.33 -7.64
N GLN A 432 -11.11 6.55 -8.44
CA GLN A 432 -9.95 5.67 -8.51
C GLN A 432 -8.74 6.31 -7.84
N ILE A 433 -7.96 5.49 -7.14
CA ILE A 433 -6.69 5.91 -6.55
C ILE A 433 -5.58 5.15 -7.28
N VAL A 434 -4.81 5.87 -8.08
CA VAL A 434 -3.69 5.31 -8.82
C VAL A 434 -2.40 5.60 -8.06
N ASN A 435 -1.65 4.55 -7.78
CA ASN A 435 -0.32 4.66 -7.17
C ASN A 435 0.74 4.45 -8.26
N THR A 436 1.59 5.45 -8.44
CA THR A 436 2.74 5.32 -9.33
C THR A 436 4.03 5.21 -8.50
N ARG A 437 5.12 4.80 -9.14
CA ARG A 437 6.44 4.73 -8.52
C ARG A 437 6.90 6.08 -7.91
N TRP A 438 6.49 7.19 -8.52
CA TRP A 438 6.95 8.52 -8.18
C TRP A 438 5.94 9.34 -7.37
N ILE A 439 4.65 9.13 -7.65
CA ILE A 439 3.56 9.88 -7.02
C ILE A 439 2.54 8.89 -6.46
N PRO A 440 2.46 8.72 -5.14
CA PRO A 440 1.43 7.90 -4.51
C PRO A 440 0.09 8.64 -4.45
N ASN A 441 -1.00 7.88 -4.43
CA ASN A 441 -2.36 8.37 -4.19
C ASN A 441 -2.85 9.46 -5.18
N ILE A 442 -2.62 9.25 -6.48
CA ILE A 442 -3.25 10.09 -7.51
C ILE A 442 -4.74 9.75 -7.52
N THR A 443 -5.56 10.68 -7.09
CA THR A 443 -7.00 10.52 -7.07
C THR A 443 -7.61 10.96 -8.40
N LEU A 444 -8.26 10.03 -9.11
CA LEU A 444 -9.11 10.31 -10.26
C LEU A 444 -10.53 10.48 -9.75
N SER A 445 -11.10 11.68 -9.91
CA SER A 445 -12.48 11.93 -9.50
C SER A 445 -13.47 11.36 -10.51
N PRO A 446 -14.69 10.98 -10.09
CA PRO A 446 -15.73 10.49 -11.02
C PRO A 446 -16.04 11.46 -12.15
N GLN A 447 -15.91 12.78 -11.92
CA GLN A 447 -16.15 13.79 -12.94
C GLN A 447 -15.10 13.74 -14.07
N LEU A 448 -13.83 13.46 -13.74
CA LEU A 448 -12.76 13.32 -14.73
C LEU A 448 -12.90 12.02 -15.52
N THR A 449 -13.28 10.92 -14.85
CA THR A 449 -13.49 9.63 -15.51
C THR A 449 -14.74 9.63 -16.38
N ALA A 450 -15.82 10.28 -15.94
CA ALA A 450 -17.03 10.44 -16.73
C ALA A 450 -16.80 11.24 -18.04
N ALA A 451 -15.95 12.28 -18.00
CA ALA A 451 -15.58 13.03 -19.21
C ALA A 451 -14.80 12.17 -20.22
N ALA A 452 -14.04 11.18 -19.73
CA ALA A 452 -13.31 10.21 -20.57
C ALA A 452 -14.19 9.05 -21.07
N LEU A 453 -15.39 8.86 -20.52
CA LEU A 453 -16.25 7.70 -20.78
C LEU A 453 -16.54 7.51 -22.27
N GLU A 454 -16.84 8.59 -23.00
CA GLU A 454 -17.10 8.52 -24.43
C GLU A 454 -15.89 8.01 -25.22
N THR A 455 -14.70 8.51 -24.89
CA THR A 455 -13.45 8.06 -25.51
C THR A 455 -13.14 6.62 -25.14
N VAL A 456 -13.28 6.29 -23.86
CA VAL A 456 -13.03 4.95 -23.35
C VAL A 456 -13.98 3.94 -23.98
N SER A 457 -15.28 4.20 -24.05
CA SER A 457 -16.30 3.30 -24.63
C SER A 457 -16.11 3.01 -26.12
N ARG A 458 -15.50 3.93 -26.86
CA ARG A 458 -15.25 3.76 -28.30
C ARG A 458 -14.00 2.93 -28.62
N TYR A 459 -13.06 2.83 -27.69
CA TYR A 459 -11.70 2.34 -27.96
C TYR A 459 -11.23 1.25 -27.00
N THR A 460 -12.08 0.79 -26.08
CA THR A 460 -11.60 -0.07 -25.00
C THR A 460 -11.40 -1.52 -25.38
N VAL A 461 -10.24 -1.97 -25.03
CA VAL A 461 -9.93 -3.32 -24.56
C VAL A 461 -9.95 -3.30 -23.04
N SER A 462 -9.95 -4.46 -22.40
CA SER A 462 -9.78 -4.55 -20.94
C SER A 462 -8.60 -3.70 -20.48
N PRO A 463 -8.72 -2.91 -19.40
CA PRO A 463 -7.60 -2.15 -18.84
C PRO A 463 -6.34 -2.97 -18.56
N GLU A 464 -6.48 -4.27 -18.37
CA GLU A 464 -5.36 -5.21 -18.24
C GLU A 464 -4.40 -5.17 -19.45
N TRP A 465 -4.94 -4.95 -20.66
CA TRP A 465 -4.19 -4.89 -21.90
C TRP A 465 -3.79 -3.48 -22.32
N LEU A 466 -4.18 -2.45 -21.57
CA LEU A 466 -3.78 -1.07 -21.82
C LEU A 466 -2.38 -0.82 -21.24
N ILE A 467 -1.41 -0.74 -22.13
CA ILE A 467 -0.01 -0.53 -21.78
C ILE A 467 0.43 0.81 -22.34
N TYR A 468 0.98 1.65 -21.46
CA TYR A 468 1.65 2.85 -21.89
C TYR A 468 3.01 2.49 -22.49
N LEU A 469 3.15 2.78 -23.76
CA LEU A 469 4.46 2.76 -24.42
C LEU A 469 4.96 4.20 -24.57
N PRO A 470 6.21 4.49 -24.27
CA PRO A 470 6.78 5.80 -24.52
C PRO A 470 6.60 6.15 -26.00
N PRO A 471 6.38 7.43 -26.33
CA PRO A 471 6.32 7.85 -27.73
C PRO A 471 7.64 7.51 -28.41
N THR A 472 7.57 7.15 -29.68
CA THR A 472 8.75 7.08 -30.53
C THR A 472 9.44 8.45 -30.55
N MET A 473 10.74 8.46 -30.86
CA MET A 473 11.51 9.70 -30.94
C MET A 473 10.75 10.78 -31.70
N SER A 474 10.79 12.01 -31.20
CA SER A 474 10.28 13.16 -31.91
C SER A 474 11.03 13.30 -33.23
N PRO A 475 10.36 13.67 -34.32
CA PRO A 475 11.04 13.98 -35.57
C PRO A 475 12.04 15.14 -35.34
N CYS A 476 13.09 15.15 -36.12
CA CYS A 476 14.02 16.28 -36.12
C CYS A 476 13.31 17.55 -36.64
N SER A 477 13.99 18.69 -36.55
CA SER A 477 13.50 19.97 -37.09
C SER A 477 13.25 19.84 -38.60
N THR A 478 12.30 20.59 -39.10
CA THR A 478 12.05 20.74 -40.54
C THR A 478 13.32 21.14 -41.27
N SER A 479 13.56 20.59 -42.44
CA SER A 479 14.71 20.93 -43.26
C SER A 479 14.73 22.41 -43.62
N LEU A 480 15.91 23.01 -43.65
CA LEU A 480 16.13 24.34 -44.18
C LEU A 480 16.28 24.37 -45.71
N ARG A 481 16.16 23.20 -46.36
CA ARG A 481 16.18 23.05 -47.83
C ARG A 481 14.74 23.10 -48.35
N ASP A 482 14.52 23.94 -49.36
CA ASP A 482 13.19 24.18 -49.90
C ASP A 482 12.50 22.95 -50.49
N ASP A 483 13.28 21.95 -50.95
CA ASP A 483 12.74 20.75 -51.59
C ASP A 483 12.47 19.60 -50.61
N TYR A 484 12.76 19.74 -49.31
CA TYR A 484 12.66 18.66 -48.33
C TYR A 484 11.97 19.10 -47.05
N LEU A 485 11.01 18.32 -46.57
CA LEU A 485 10.42 18.50 -45.23
C LEU A 485 11.38 18.08 -44.12
N GLU A 486 12.12 16.99 -44.34
CA GLU A 486 13.12 16.45 -43.43
C GLU A 486 14.39 16.11 -44.22
N TYR A 487 15.55 16.40 -43.63
CA TYR A 487 16.84 16.07 -44.20
C TYR A 487 17.81 15.60 -43.12
N PRO A 488 18.71 14.67 -43.38
CA PRO A 488 19.58 14.08 -42.34
C PRO A 488 20.45 15.08 -41.58
N THR A 489 20.80 16.21 -42.19
CA THR A 489 21.65 17.23 -41.55
C THR A 489 21.10 17.70 -40.23
N GLU A 490 19.83 18.06 -40.17
CA GLU A 490 19.17 18.58 -38.97
C GLU A 490 19.13 17.54 -37.85
N ALA A 491 18.95 16.26 -38.22
CA ALA A 491 19.01 15.15 -37.26
C ALA A 491 20.44 14.96 -36.69
N PHE A 492 21.47 14.98 -37.55
CA PHE A 492 22.83 14.87 -37.09
C PHE A 492 23.27 16.06 -36.22
N GLU A 493 22.89 17.27 -36.58
CA GLU A 493 23.15 18.47 -35.77
C GLU A 493 22.44 18.39 -34.42
N PHE A 494 21.21 17.88 -34.36
CA PHE A 494 20.49 17.67 -33.11
C PHE A 494 21.25 16.74 -32.17
N TYR A 495 21.67 15.57 -32.66
CA TYR A 495 22.40 14.60 -31.83
C TYR A 495 23.80 15.10 -31.47
N ALA A 496 24.47 15.82 -32.36
CA ALA A 496 25.76 16.42 -32.07
C ALA A 496 25.65 17.47 -30.94
N LYS A 497 24.60 18.30 -30.96
CA LYS A 497 24.30 19.27 -29.89
C LYS A 497 23.97 18.61 -28.54
N GLN A 498 23.45 17.39 -28.57
CA GLN A 498 23.18 16.57 -27.38
C GLN A 498 24.41 15.76 -26.92
N GLU A 499 25.57 16.00 -27.52
CA GLU A 499 26.83 15.30 -27.21
C GLU A 499 26.72 13.76 -27.38
N CYS A 500 25.87 13.29 -28.28
CA CYS A 500 25.73 11.87 -28.57
C CYS A 500 26.92 11.40 -29.43
N PRO A 501 27.83 10.55 -28.91
CA PRO A 501 29.07 10.20 -29.59
C PRO A 501 28.84 9.20 -30.74
N ARG A 502 27.70 8.55 -30.77
CA ARG A 502 27.35 7.54 -31.78
C ARG A 502 25.85 7.52 -32.03
N VAL A 503 25.48 7.53 -33.31
CA VAL A 503 24.08 7.37 -33.76
C VAL A 503 23.97 6.11 -34.61
N VAL A 504 22.80 5.48 -34.61
CA VAL A 504 22.47 4.32 -35.44
C VAL A 504 21.49 4.77 -36.50
N LEU A 505 21.83 4.50 -37.78
CA LEU A 505 20.92 4.72 -38.88
C LEU A 505 20.25 3.39 -39.22
N GLN A 506 18.93 3.44 -39.34
CA GLN A 506 18.14 2.27 -39.73
C GLN A 506 17.21 2.63 -40.87
N GLU A 507 16.97 1.69 -41.77
CA GLU A 507 15.91 1.84 -42.75
C GLU A 507 14.56 1.86 -42.06
N LYS A 508 13.75 2.87 -42.35
CA LYS A 508 12.41 3.00 -41.81
C LYS A 508 11.42 2.26 -42.71
N HIS A 509 10.99 1.10 -42.26
CA HIS A 509 9.96 0.34 -42.96
C HIS A 509 8.59 1.03 -42.80
N MET A 510 7.85 1.08 -43.90
CA MET A 510 6.49 1.65 -43.94
C MET A 510 5.45 0.55 -43.74
N GLY A 511 5.14 0.28 -42.48
CA GLY A 511 4.16 -0.72 -42.08
C GLY A 511 3.08 -0.12 -41.18
N SER A 512 2.50 -0.94 -40.34
CA SER A 512 1.55 -0.53 -39.33
C SER A 512 2.09 -0.91 -37.95
N ARG A 513 2.20 0.08 -37.06
CA ARG A 513 2.67 -0.17 -35.68
C ARG A 513 1.69 -1.07 -34.97
N ALA A 514 2.19 -2.17 -34.42
CA ALA A 514 1.46 -3.15 -33.63
C ALA A 514 2.18 -3.41 -32.32
N VAL A 515 1.42 -3.52 -31.24
CA VAL A 515 1.93 -3.83 -29.92
C VAL A 515 1.45 -5.22 -29.54
N PHE A 516 2.38 -6.14 -29.37
CA PHE A 516 2.09 -7.47 -28.85
C PHE A 516 2.34 -7.48 -27.34
N TYR A 517 1.32 -7.89 -26.58
CA TYR A 517 1.45 -8.26 -25.18
C TYR A 517 1.38 -9.77 -25.08
N LEU A 518 2.41 -10.39 -24.53
CA LEU A 518 2.57 -11.84 -24.48
C LEU A 518 2.88 -12.27 -23.05
N LYS A 519 2.15 -13.25 -22.54
CA LYS A 519 2.42 -13.90 -21.26
C LYS A 519 2.97 -15.31 -21.51
N ARG A 520 3.94 -15.71 -20.71
CA ARG A 520 4.52 -17.06 -20.78
C ARG A 520 3.48 -18.17 -20.59
N SER A 521 2.38 -17.87 -19.89
CA SER A 521 1.23 -18.78 -19.71
C SER A 521 0.52 -19.19 -21.00
N GLY A 522 0.80 -18.53 -22.13
CA GLY A 522 0.16 -18.79 -23.41
C GLY A 522 -0.84 -17.73 -23.85
N GLU A 523 -1.17 -16.77 -22.99
CA GLU A 523 -2.05 -15.66 -23.31
C GLU A 523 -1.30 -14.56 -24.08
N GLY A 524 -2.01 -13.86 -24.97
CA GLY A 524 -1.46 -12.70 -25.64
C GLY A 524 -2.47 -11.96 -26.50
N ARG A 525 -2.16 -10.70 -26.79
CA ARG A 525 -2.97 -9.81 -27.62
C ARG A 525 -2.07 -9.04 -28.60
N CYS A 526 -2.64 -8.69 -29.74
CA CYS A 526 -2.03 -7.77 -30.71
C CYS A 526 -2.90 -6.53 -30.83
N LEU A 527 -2.40 -5.40 -30.37
CA LEU A 527 -3.15 -4.15 -30.28
C LEU A 527 -2.52 -3.07 -31.16
N THR A 528 -3.34 -2.15 -31.63
CA THR A 528 -2.88 -0.91 -32.25
C THR A 528 -2.30 0.02 -31.17
N ARG A 529 -1.61 1.08 -31.57
CA ARG A 529 -1.11 2.13 -30.67
C ARG A 529 -2.19 2.68 -29.70
N THR A 530 -3.45 2.69 -30.12
CA THR A 530 -4.57 3.21 -29.35
C THR A 530 -5.34 2.14 -28.57
N GLY A 531 -4.81 0.91 -28.49
CA GLY A 531 -5.41 -0.17 -27.70
C GLY A 531 -6.53 -0.93 -28.39
N ARG A 532 -6.75 -0.73 -29.71
CA ARG A 532 -7.74 -1.51 -30.47
C ARG A 532 -7.14 -2.86 -30.89
N PRO A 533 -7.93 -3.94 -30.95
CA PRO A 533 -7.51 -5.18 -31.57
C PRO A 533 -6.98 -4.91 -32.98
N PHE A 534 -5.83 -5.49 -33.32
CA PHE A 534 -5.22 -5.30 -34.63
C PHE A 534 -5.82 -6.24 -35.67
N PHE A 535 -6.07 -7.48 -35.29
CA PHE A 535 -6.57 -8.55 -36.14
C PHE A 535 -7.87 -9.15 -35.63
N GLN A 536 -8.53 -9.92 -36.48
CA GLN A 536 -9.61 -10.82 -36.04
C GLN A 536 -9.05 -11.93 -35.15
N ALA A 537 -9.85 -12.42 -34.21
CA ALA A 537 -9.43 -13.31 -33.13
C ALA A 537 -8.67 -14.58 -33.60
N THR A 538 -9.01 -15.14 -34.75
CA THR A 538 -8.35 -16.35 -35.29
C THR A 538 -6.91 -16.05 -35.69
N LEU A 539 -6.70 -15.00 -36.47
CA LEU A 539 -5.36 -14.62 -36.95
C LEU A 539 -4.50 -14.08 -35.78
N GLU A 540 -5.11 -13.36 -34.83
CA GLU A 540 -4.42 -12.91 -33.64
C GLU A 540 -3.85 -14.09 -32.85
N LYS A 541 -4.66 -15.13 -32.62
CA LYS A 541 -4.22 -16.34 -31.91
C LYS A 541 -3.08 -17.06 -32.59
N GLU A 542 -3.11 -17.17 -33.92
CA GLU A 542 -2.04 -17.80 -34.70
C GLU A 542 -0.71 -17.03 -34.59
N LEU A 543 -0.77 -15.71 -34.68
CA LEU A 543 0.42 -14.85 -34.57
C LEU A 543 0.98 -14.85 -33.16
N VAL A 544 0.11 -14.77 -32.15
CA VAL A 544 0.49 -14.85 -30.74
C VAL A 544 1.17 -16.19 -30.43
N ALA A 545 0.59 -17.30 -30.89
CA ALA A 545 1.16 -18.62 -30.69
C ALA A 545 2.55 -18.77 -31.36
N SER A 546 2.70 -18.25 -32.56
CA SER A 546 4.00 -18.25 -33.28
C SER A 546 5.07 -17.44 -32.54
N LEU A 547 4.70 -16.25 -32.03
CA LEU A 547 5.64 -15.41 -31.27
C LEU A 547 6.02 -16.04 -29.94
N LEU A 548 5.05 -16.62 -29.21
CA LEU A 548 5.31 -17.33 -27.97
C LEU A 548 6.26 -18.51 -28.16
N GLN A 549 6.08 -19.28 -29.24
CA GLN A 549 7.00 -20.36 -29.61
C GLN A 549 8.41 -19.81 -29.85
N THR A 550 8.54 -18.73 -30.60
CA THR A 550 9.85 -18.09 -30.88
C THR A 550 10.53 -17.62 -29.61
N LEU A 551 9.77 -17.03 -28.66
CA LEU A 551 10.29 -16.57 -27.37
C LEU A 551 10.74 -17.75 -26.49
N GLU A 552 10.04 -18.88 -26.51
CA GLU A 552 10.44 -20.08 -25.78
C GLU A 552 11.70 -20.70 -26.40
N GLU A 553 11.75 -20.88 -27.73
CA GLU A 553 12.90 -21.42 -28.45
C GLU A 553 14.17 -20.58 -28.25
N SER A 554 14.02 -19.25 -28.20
CA SER A 554 15.12 -18.31 -27.90
C SER A 554 15.54 -18.26 -26.44
N ARG A 555 14.90 -19.00 -25.57
CA ARG A 555 15.09 -18.96 -24.08
C ARG A 555 14.88 -17.57 -23.47
N PHE A 556 14.12 -16.72 -24.13
CA PHE A 556 13.87 -15.34 -23.70
C PHE A 556 13.39 -15.25 -22.26
N TRP A 557 12.41 -16.06 -21.88
CA TRP A 557 11.83 -16.05 -20.55
C TRP A 557 12.86 -16.34 -19.44
N THR A 558 13.71 -17.32 -19.69
CA THR A 558 14.75 -17.74 -18.73
C THR A 558 15.89 -16.73 -18.65
N GLU A 559 16.36 -16.24 -19.79
CA GLU A 559 17.46 -15.28 -19.85
C GLU A 559 17.07 -13.91 -19.29
N ARG A 560 15.85 -13.45 -19.55
CA ARG A 560 15.33 -12.18 -19.06
C ARG A 560 14.66 -12.27 -17.68
N ARG A 561 14.44 -13.50 -17.16
CA ARG A 561 13.77 -13.75 -15.88
C ARG A 561 12.43 -13.03 -15.80
N THR A 562 11.60 -13.19 -16.81
CA THR A 562 10.28 -12.55 -16.93
C THR A 562 9.24 -13.53 -17.40
N ASP A 563 7.99 -13.32 -17.03
CA ASP A 563 6.84 -14.12 -17.45
C ASP A 563 5.96 -13.37 -18.46
N PHE A 564 6.33 -12.14 -18.83
CA PHE A 564 5.64 -11.38 -19.87
C PHE A 564 6.63 -10.63 -20.78
N ALA A 565 6.18 -10.34 -22.00
CA ALA A 565 6.90 -9.54 -22.96
C ALA A 565 5.96 -8.57 -23.67
N ILE A 566 6.44 -7.36 -23.90
CA ILE A 566 5.76 -6.38 -24.73
C ILE A 566 6.65 -6.11 -25.92
N ILE A 567 6.13 -6.39 -27.13
CA ILE A 567 6.87 -6.21 -28.39
C ILE A 567 6.22 -5.07 -29.15
N ASP A 568 6.95 -3.98 -29.31
CA ASP A 568 6.56 -2.87 -30.19
C ASP A 568 7.14 -3.13 -31.58
N ALA A 569 6.28 -3.41 -32.53
CA ALA A 569 6.65 -3.93 -33.84
C ALA A 569 6.00 -3.12 -34.99
N GLU A 570 6.59 -3.25 -36.16
CA GLU A 570 6.04 -2.77 -37.41
C GLU A 570 5.54 -3.95 -38.24
N LEU A 571 4.25 -4.03 -38.51
CA LEU A 571 3.64 -5.06 -39.33
C LEU A 571 3.68 -4.68 -40.82
N MET A 572 4.25 -5.56 -41.62
CA MET A 572 4.36 -5.43 -43.06
C MET A 572 3.47 -6.47 -43.74
N PRO A 573 2.87 -6.20 -44.92
CA PRO A 573 2.81 -4.89 -45.60
C PRO A 573 1.73 -3.97 -44.96
N TRP A 574 1.86 -2.67 -45.19
CA TRP A 574 0.88 -1.67 -44.73
C TRP A 574 -0.56 -1.99 -45.16
N SER A 575 -0.75 -2.56 -46.33
CA SER A 575 -2.04 -2.99 -46.91
C SER A 575 -2.81 -4.00 -46.05
N ALA A 576 -2.15 -4.71 -45.11
CA ALA A 576 -2.83 -5.67 -44.25
C ALA A 576 -3.87 -5.00 -43.32
N LYS A 577 -3.61 -3.75 -42.88
CA LYS A 577 -4.55 -2.95 -42.10
C LYS A 577 -5.40 -2.04 -42.98
N ALA A 578 -4.83 -1.50 -44.04
CA ALA A 578 -5.48 -0.51 -44.87
C ALA A 578 -6.69 -1.07 -45.62
N ARG A 579 -6.71 -2.36 -45.94
CA ARG A 579 -7.81 -2.97 -46.69
C ARG A 579 -9.15 -2.85 -45.97
N ALA A 580 -9.21 -3.23 -44.70
CA ALA A 580 -10.45 -3.09 -43.91
C ALA A 580 -10.83 -1.62 -43.70
N LEU A 581 -9.86 -0.73 -43.50
CA LEU A 581 -10.07 0.69 -43.37
C LEU A 581 -10.64 1.31 -44.66
N LEU A 582 -10.05 0.94 -45.83
CA LEU A 582 -10.48 1.37 -47.13
C LEU A 582 -11.91 0.89 -47.44
N GLU A 583 -12.19 -0.39 -47.18
CA GLU A 583 -13.50 -0.99 -47.46
C GLU A 583 -14.61 -0.43 -46.55
N GLN A 584 -14.34 -0.32 -45.25
CA GLN A 584 -15.36 0.02 -44.24
C GLN A 584 -15.55 1.52 -44.02
N GLN A 585 -14.50 2.32 -44.11
CA GLN A 585 -14.56 3.76 -43.83
C GLN A 585 -14.47 4.59 -45.11
N TYR A 586 -13.39 4.49 -45.85
CA TYR A 586 -13.19 5.32 -47.03
C TYR A 586 -14.09 4.90 -48.19
N GLY A 587 -14.35 3.60 -48.34
CA GLY A 587 -15.27 3.10 -49.37
C GLY A 587 -16.70 3.61 -49.16
N ALA A 588 -17.17 3.61 -47.91
CA ALA A 588 -18.50 4.14 -47.58
C ALA A 588 -18.59 5.66 -47.79
N VAL A 589 -17.56 6.42 -47.39
CA VAL A 589 -17.51 7.89 -47.61
C VAL A 589 -17.40 8.21 -49.10
N GLY A 590 -16.53 7.46 -49.83
CA GLY A 590 -16.40 7.63 -51.25
C GLY A 590 -17.69 7.31 -52.03
N ALA A 591 -18.40 6.25 -51.64
CA ALA A 591 -19.70 5.91 -52.22
C ALA A 591 -20.76 6.99 -51.94
N ALA A 592 -20.82 7.50 -50.70
CA ALA A 592 -21.74 8.60 -50.35
C ALA A 592 -21.41 9.88 -51.12
N ALA A 593 -20.13 10.25 -51.19
CA ALA A 593 -19.70 11.42 -51.96
C ALA A 593 -20.00 11.28 -53.44
N SER A 594 -19.74 10.12 -54.03
CA SER A 594 -20.04 9.85 -55.47
C SER A 594 -21.53 9.86 -55.78
N ALA A 595 -22.39 9.58 -54.78
CA ALA A 595 -23.85 9.65 -54.96
C ALA A 595 -24.37 11.07 -54.85
N VAL A 596 -23.84 11.90 -53.95
CA VAL A 596 -24.39 13.22 -53.60
C VAL A 596 -23.74 14.36 -54.39
N LEU A 597 -22.41 14.31 -54.62
CA LEU A 597 -21.70 15.43 -55.27
C LEU A 597 -22.14 15.73 -56.68
N PRO A 598 -22.40 14.73 -57.58
CA PRO A 598 -22.88 15.04 -58.94
C PRO A 598 -24.20 15.80 -58.95
N GLU A 599 -25.13 15.42 -58.09
CA GLU A 599 -26.44 16.12 -57.95
C GLU A 599 -26.27 17.51 -57.35
N ALA A 600 -25.41 17.67 -56.39
CA ALA A 600 -25.07 18.98 -55.79
C ALA A 600 -24.43 19.92 -56.82
N ILE A 601 -23.46 19.39 -57.62
CA ILE A 601 -22.81 20.16 -58.70
C ILE A 601 -23.84 20.57 -59.76
N GLN A 602 -24.71 19.67 -60.21
CA GLN A 602 -25.73 19.96 -61.19
C GLN A 602 -26.72 21.03 -60.70
N ASN A 603 -27.07 21.00 -59.41
CA ASN A 603 -27.90 22.01 -58.77
C ASN A 603 -27.21 23.37 -58.69
N LEU A 604 -25.91 23.41 -58.38
CA LEU A 604 -25.07 24.60 -58.33
C LEU A 604 -24.89 25.21 -59.73
N GLU A 605 -24.62 24.37 -60.76
CA GLU A 605 -24.52 24.80 -62.13
C GLU A 605 -25.81 25.44 -62.66
N SER A 606 -26.94 25.05 -62.08
CA SER A 606 -28.23 25.63 -62.45
C SER A 606 -28.52 26.98 -61.74
N CYS A 607 -27.73 27.37 -60.76
CA CYS A 607 -27.85 28.68 -60.10
C CYS A 607 -27.21 29.78 -60.91
N SER A 608 -27.94 30.86 -61.06
CA SER A 608 -27.54 32.04 -61.85
C SER A 608 -26.83 33.14 -61.06
N SER A 609 -26.31 32.81 -59.91
CA SER A 609 -25.55 33.72 -58.99
C SER A 609 -24.07 33.71 -59.33
N ASP A 610 -23.47 34.89 -59.54
CA ASP A 610 -22.02 35.02 -59.83
C ASP A 610 -21.14 34.48 -58.70
N GLU A 611 -21.59 34.56 -57.44
CA GLU A 611 -20.88 34.01 -56.28
C GLU A 611 -20.83 32.46 -56.28
N VAL A 612 -21.81 31.79 -56.91
CA VAL A 612 -21.84 30.33 -57.03
C VAL A 612 -20.99 29.87 -58.21
N GLN A 613 -20.88 30.69 -59.27
CA GLN A 613 -20.03 30.41 -60.42
C GLN A 613 -18.51 30.51 -60.10
N GLU A 614 -18.13 31.33 -59.11
CA GLU A 614 -16.76 31.39 -58.58
C GLU A 614 -16.34 30.18 -57.74
N LEU A 615 -17.32 29.42 -57.22
CA LEU A 615 -17.09 28.23 -56.37
C LEU A 615 -17.06 26.91 -57.17
N LEU A 616 -17.54 26.89 -58.41
CA LEU A 616 -17.47 25.77 -59.36
C LEU A 616 -16.17 25.79 -60.16
#